data_add1278e9325305cabc55854d3b42fb0
#
_entry.id   add1278e9325305cabc55854d3b42fb0
#
_cell.length_a   1.000
_cell.length_b   1.000
_cell.length_c   1.000
_cell.angle_alpha   90.00
_cell.angle_beta   90.00
_cell.angle_gamma   90.00
#
_symmetry.space_group_name_H-M   'P 1'
#
loop_
_entity.id
_entity.type
_entity.pdbx_description
1 polymer ?
#
loop_
_entity_poly.entity_id
_entity_poly.type
_entity_poly.pdbx_seq_one_letter_code
_entity_poly.pdbx_strand_id
1 'polypeptide(L)'
;LGELIEEQIAGGTDAIVICGTTGEASTLSHEEHLDAIKYTVEKVNHRIPVIAGTGSNSTETAIYLSQEAEKYGVDGLLLVSPYYNKATQKGLIAHFTAIADSVKVPVILYNIQGRTGVNIAPETIVYLFNNVENIVAVKEASGNISQVAKIMQLTDGKIDLYSGNDDQVVPILSLGGSGVISVLSNVAPRETHDMVQKFLDGDVAGSREIQLRALPLIDALFCEVNPIPVKAALNLMGKEVGPLRLPLTEMEPQNQERLAKAMKDFGIKLA
;
A
#
# COMPACT_ATOMS: atom_id res chain seq x y z
N LEU A 1 -2.45 5.06 -16.76
CA LEU A 1 -3.11 4.41 -15.61
C LEU A 1 -3.92 3.18 -16.06
N GLY A 2 -4.79 3.30 -17.07
CA GLY A 2 -5.65 2.19 -17.51
C GLY A 2 -4.90 0.93 -17.93
N GLU A 3 -3.77 1.04 -18.61
CA GLU A 3 -2.91 -0.11 -18.96
C GLU A 3 -2.32 -0.79 -17.72
N LEU A 4 -1.86 0.00 -16.75
CA LEU A 4 -1.34 -0.55 -15.49
C LEU A 4 -2.43 -1.32 -14.73
N ILE A 5 -3.68 -0.83 -14.71
CA ILE A 5 -4.81 -1.53 -14.11
C ILE A 5 -5.03 -2.89 -14.78
N GLU A 6 -5.06 -2.94 -16.12
CA GLU A 6 -5.23 -4.19 -16.85
C GLU A 6 -4.10 -5.19 -16.58
N GLU A 7 -2.87 -4.72 -16.50
CA GLU A 7 -1.71 -5.56 -16.18
C GLU A 7 -1.78 -6.13 -14.76
N GLN A 8 -2.22 -5.33 -13.79
CA GLN A 8 -2.42 -5.81 -12.43
C GLN A 8 -3.46 -6.93 -12.40
N ILE A 9 -4.60 -6.73 -13.05
CA ILE A 9 -5.66 -7.74 -13.12
C ILE A 9 -5.17 -9.00 -13.84
N ALA A 10 -4.49 -8.87 -14.98
CA ALA A 10 -3.91 -9.98 -15.71
C ALA A 10 -2.79 -10.70 -14.91
N GLY A 11 -2.08 -9.97 -14.07
CA GLY A 11 -1.07 -10.49 -13.15
C GLY A 11 -1.63 -11.26 -11.96
N GLY A 12 -2.95 -11.20 -11.71
CA GLY A 12 -3.59 -11.88 -10.59
C GLY A 12 -3.67 -11.04 -9.31
N THR A 13 -3.44 -9.72 -9.40
CA THR A 13 -3.60 -8.81 -8.26
C THR A 13 -5.02 -8.89 -7.71
N ASP A 14 -5.17 -9.07 -6.40
CA ASP A 14 -6.45 -9.31 -5.72
C ASP A 14 -7.25 -8.03 -5.48
N ALA A 15 -6.59 -6.88 -5.34
CA ALA A 15 -7.20 -5.57 -5.16
C ALA A 15 -6.26 -4.46 -5.64
N ILE A 16 -6.81 -3.32 -6.08
CA ILE A 16 -6.03 -2.13 -6.43
C ILE A 16 -6.16 -1.09 -5.34
N VAL A 17 -5.03 -0.59 -4.84
CA VAL A 17 -4.98 0.61 -4.00
C VAL A 17 -4.65 1.81 -4.88
N ILE A 18 -5.63 2.67 -5.12
CA ILE A 18 -5.44 3.93 -5.86
C ILE A 18 -5.14 5.09 -4.90
N CYS A 19 -4.35 6.04 -5.34
CA CYS A 19 -3.97 7.22 -4.55
C CYS A 19 -3.28 6.87 -3.22
N GLY A 20 -2.47 5.80 -3.22
CA GLY A 20 -1.50 5.55 -2.16
C GLY A 20 -0.25 6.43 -2.31
N THR A 21 0.75 6.21 -1.45
CA THR A 21 2.05 6.92 -1.49
C THR A 21 2.72 6.79 -2.86
N THR A 22 2.74 5.59 -3.42
CA THR A 22 3.33 5.29 -4.73
C THR A 22 2.61 6.01 -5.88
N GLY A 23 1.32 6.28 -5.72
CA GLY A 23 0.51 7.07 -6.65
C GLY A 23 0.65 8.58 -6.48
N GLU A 24 1.67 9.06 -5.75
CA GLU A 24 1.96 10.50 -5.54
C GLU A 24 0.78 11.30 -4.96
N ALA A 25 -0.08 10.65 -4.15
CA ALA A 25 -1.31 11.26 -3.62
C ALA A 25 -1.08 12.60 -2.90
N SER A 26 0.07 12.78 -2.25
CA SER A 26 0.40 14.02 -1.53
C SER A 26 0.60 15.25 -2.41
N THR A 27 0.79 15.08 -3.72
CA THR A 27 1.01 16.16 -4.69
C THR A 27 -0.11 16.27 -5.73
N LEU A 28 -1.16 15.49 -5.61
CA LEU A 28 -2.40 15.64 -6.37
C LEU A 28 -3.25 16.77 -5.76
N SER A 29 -3.90 17.58 -6.59
CA SER A 29 -5.03 18.39 -6.11
C SER A 29 -6.17 17.47 -5.68
N HIS A 30 -7.12 17.97 -4.88
CA HIS A 30 -8.28 17.17 -4.49
C HIS A 30 -9.10 16.69 -5.71
N GLU A 31 -9.19 17.52 -6.74
CA GLU A 31 -9.87 17.18 -8.00
C GLU A 31 -9.15 16.03 -8.73
N GLU A 32 -7.84 16.14 -8.97
CA GLU A 32 -7.03 15.09 -9.58
C GLU A 32 -7.09 13.78 -8.79
N HIS A 33 -7.07 13.88 -7.44
CA HIS A 33 -7.15 12.74 -6.54
C HIS A 33 -8.48 11.99 -6.73
N LEU A 34 -9.58 12.72 -6.72
CA LEU A 34 -10.93 12.17 -6.89
C LEU A 34 -11.16 11.65 -8.32
N ASP A 35 -10.64 12.32 -9.34
CA ASP A 35 -10.70 11.86 -10.73
C ASP A 35 -9.92 10.54 -10.92
N ALA A 36 -8.76 10.38 -10.30
CA ALA A 36 -8.00 9.14 -10.35
C ALA A 36 -8.76 7.98 -9.68
N ILE A 37 -9.43 8.22 -8.55
CA ILE A 37 -10.27 7.22 -7.87
C ILE A 37 -11.45 6.83 -8.76
N LYS A 38 -12.20 7.80 -9.24
CA LYS A 38 -13.37 7.57 -10.12
C LYS A 38 -12.98 6.79 -11.37
N TYR A 39 -11.94 7.22 -12.07
CA TYR A 39 -11.43 6.53 -13.26
C TYR A 39 -11.05 5.08 -12.94
N THR A 40 -10.41 4.83 -11.79
CA THR A 40 -10.00 3.47 -11.41
C THR A 40 -11.20 2.58 -11.15
N VAL A 41 -12.22 3.06 -10.43
CA VAL A 41 -13.47 2.30 -10.19
C VAL A 41 -14.15 1.96 -11.52
N GLU A 42 -14.32 2.93 -12.42
CA GLU A 42 -14.91 2.72 -13.73
C GLU A 42 -14.10 1.73 -14.59
N LYS A 43 -12.76 1.85 -14.57
CA LYS A 43 -11.87 1.01 -15.37
C LYS A 43 -11.81 -0.42 -14.86
N VAL A 44 -11.77 -0.61 -13.54
CA VAL A 44 -11.79 -1.93 -12.91
C VAL A 44 -13.14 -2.64 -13.14
N ASN A 45 -14.24 -1.89 -13.11
CA ASN A 45 -15.58 -2.39 -13.39
C ASN A 45 -15.92 -3.66 -12.60
N HIS A 46 -15.75 -3.62 -11.28
CA HIS A 46 -16.05 -4.70 -10.32
C HIS A 46 -15.31 -6.04 -10.54
N ARG A 47 -14.25 -6.07 -11.36
CA ARG A 47 -13.45 -7.30 -11.59
C ARG A 47 -12.63 -7.69 -10.38
N ILE A 48 -12.14 -6.71 -9.63
CA ILE A 48 -11.45 -6.84 -8.35
C ILE A 48 -11.80 -5.64 -7.47
N PRO A 49 -11.63 -5.69 -6.15
CA PRO A 49 -11.85 -4.55 -5.26
C PRO A 49 -10.95 -3.34 -5.57
N VAL A 50 -11.50 -2.14 -5.40
CA VAL A 50 -10.78 -0.86 -5.46
C VAL A 50 -10.77 -0.22 -4.08
N ILE A 51 -9.59 0.03 -3.54
CA ILE A 51 -9.36 0.65 -2.25
C ILE A 51 -8.78 2.05 -2.49
N ALA A 52 -9.43 3.09 -1.98
CA ALA A 52 -8.94 4.47 -2.15
C ALA A 52 -8.08 4.92 -0.97
N GLY A 53 -6.89 5.45 -1.26
CA GLY A 53 -6.08 6.14 -0.27
C GLY A 53 -6.62 7.54 -0.05
N THR A 54 -7.30 7.79 1.08
CA THR A 54 -7.95 9.07 1.40
C THR A 54 -7.45 9.70 2.70
N GLY A 55 -6.46 9.07 3.36
CA GLY A 55 -5.86 9.58 4.59
C GLY A 55 -5.18 10.93 4.40
N SER A 56 -5.28 11.79 5.40
CA SER A 56 -4.67 13.13 5.46
C SER A 56 -4.26 13.45 6.89
N ASN A 57 -3.38 14.43 7.07
CA ASN A 57 -3.08 15.00 8.39
C ASN A 57 -4.13 16.02 8.86
N SER A 58 -5.09 16.37 8.00
CA SER A 58 -6.32 17.11 8.33
C SER A 58 -7.49 16.13 8.38
N THR A 59 -8.15 16.03 9.53
CA THR A 59 -9.33 15.15 9.70
C THR A 59 -10.45 15.54 8.74
N GLU A 60 -10.69 16.84 8.56
CA GLU A 60 -11.73 17.37 7.67
C GLU A 60 -11.45 16.97 6.20
N THR A 61 -10.20 17.12 5.76
CA THR A 61 -9.80 16.71 4.40
C THR A 61 -9.96 15.20 4.20
N ALA A 62 -9.57 14.38 5.19
CA ALA A 62 -9.72 12.94 5.11
C ALA A 62 -11.19 12.51 5.07
N ILE A 63 -12.07 13.15 5.84
CA ILE A 63 -13.53 12.93 5.79
C ILE A 63 -14.06 13.28 4.40
N TYR A 64 -13.73 14.47 3.89
CA TYR A 64 -14.18 14.90 2.56
C TYR A 64 -13.78 13.92 1.45
N LEU A 65 -12.49 13.58 1.37
CA LEU A 65 -12.00 12.64 0.34
C LEU A 65 -12.63 11.25 0.49
N SER A 66 -12.83 10.78 1.72
CA SER A 66 -13.42 9.48 1.99
C SER A 66 -14.89 9.40 1.57
N GLN A 67 -15.66 10.44 1.88
CA GLN A 67 -17.07 10.53 1.47
C GLN A 67 -17.24 10.65 -0.04
N GLU A 68 -16.38 11.41 -0.72
CA GLU A 68 -16.42 11.49 -2.18
C GLU A 68 -15.99 10.18 -2.84
N ALA A 69 -14.96 9.51 -2.32
CA ALA A 69 -14.54 8.20 -2.81
C ALA A 69 -15.65 7.14 -2.65
N GLU A 70 -16.35 7.13 -1.50
CA GLU A 70 -17.48 6.22 -1.28
C GLU A 70 -18.60 6.43 -2.31
N LYS A 71 -18.91 7.68 -2.70
CA LYS A 71 -19.91 7.97 -3.74
C LYS A 71 -19.53 7.41 -5.11
N TYR A 72 -18.24 7.27 -5.39
CA TYR A 72 -17.77 6.66 -6.64
C TYR A 72 -17.83 5.12 -6.62
N GLY A 73 -18.13 4.52 -5.47
CA GLY A 73 -18.31 3.08 -5.35
C GLY A 73 -17.01 2.30 -5.11
N VAL A 74 -16.07 2.87 -4.34
CA VAL A 74 -14.90 2.13 -3.87
C VAL A 74 -15.30 1.04 -2.87
N ASP A 75 -14.55 -0.05 -2.82
CA ASP A 75 -14.81 -1.19 -1.94
C ASP A 75 -14.20 -1.02 -0.54
N GLY A 76 -13.31 -0.05 -0.37
CA GLY A 76 -12.69 0.26 0.91
C GLY A 76 -11.80 1.50 0.86
N LEU A 77 -11.31 1.90 2.03
CA LEU A 77 -10.45 3.07 2.21
C LEU A 77 -9.14 2.67 2.89
N LEU A 78 -8.04 3.29 2.46
CA LEU A 78 -6.73 3.21 3.12
C LEU A 78 -6.42 4.56 3.76
N LEU A 79 -6.33 4.60 5.09
CA LEU A 79 -6.11 5.82 5.86
C LEU A 79 -4.72 5.84 6.47
N VAL A 80 -3.79 6.58 5.88
CA VAL A 80 -2.47 6.81 6.47
C VAL A 80 -2.61 7.62 7.76
N SER A 81 -1.79 7.31 8.78
CA SER A 81 -1.75 8.11 10.01
C SER A 81 -1.38 9.56 9.70
N PRO A 82 -1.94 10.54 10.46
CA PRO A 82 -1.60 11.95 10.28
C PRO A 82 -0.09 12.16 10.30
N TYR A 83 0.44 12.73 9.24
CA TYR A 83 1.86 13.03 9.08
C TYR A 83 2.14 14.48 9.47
N TYR A 84 3.38 14.77 9.87
CA TYR A 84 3.89 16.09 10.22
C TYR A 84 3.41 16.62 11.60
N ASN A 85 2.11 16.70 11.87
CA ASN A 85 1.52 17.27 13.11
C ASN A 85 1.59 16.34 14.34
N LYS A 86 2.15 15.12 14.21
CA LYS A 86 2.53 14.19 15.30
C LYS A 86 1.42 14.00 16.35
N ALA A 87 0.26 13.52 15.89
CA ALA A 87 -0.87 13.26 16.78
C ALA A 87 -0.50 12.29 17.91
N THR A 88 -1.07 12.50 19.10
CA THR A 88 -1.01 11.55 20.21
C THR A 88 -1.88 10.32 19.91
N GLN A 89 -1.71 9.20 20.65
CA GLN A 89 -2.56 8.02 20.49
C GLN A 89 -4.05 8.33 20.67
N LYS A 90 -4.39 9.19 21.64
CA LYS A 90 -5.77 9.68 21.83
C LYS A 90 -6.25 10.50 20.61
N GLY A 91 -5.36 11.30 20.02
CA GLY A 91 -5.66 12.05 18.80
C GLY A 91 -5.85 11.13 17.59
N LEU A 92 -5.05 10.06 17.45
CA LEU A 92 -5.20 9.04 16.40
C LEU A 92 -6.56 8.33 16.53
N ILE A 93 -6.96 7.93 17.75
CA ILE A 93 -8.28 7.32 17.99
C ILE A 93 -9.39 8.28 17.53
N ALA A 94 -9.37 9.53 17.97
CA ALA A 94 -10.40 10.51 17.60
C ALA A 94 -10.43 10.78 16.08
N HIS A 95 -9.26 10.89 15.45
CA HIS A 95 -9.11 11.12 14.01
C HIS A 95 -9.71 9.97 13.18
N PHE A 96 -9.25 8.73 13.43
CA PHE A 96 -9.71 7.58 12.66
C PHE A 96 -11.18 7.26 12.92
N THR A 97 -11.67 7.40 14.15
CA THR A 97 -13.10 7.24 14.47
C THR A 97 -13.95 8.25 13.71
N ALA A 98 -13.56 9.54 13.70
CA ALA A 98 -14.34 10.56 13.00
C ALA A 98 -14.41 10.31 11.48
N ILE A 99 -13.34 9.80 10.88
CA ILE A 99 -13.34 9.46 9.45
C ILE A 99 -14.20 8.21 9.20
N ALA A 100 -13.98 7.15 9.97
CA ALA A 100 -14.71 5.89 9.83
C ALA A 100 -16.23 6.08 10.04
N ASP A 101 -16.64 6.87 11.03
CA ASP A 101 -18.06 7.19 11.29
C ASP A 101 -18.72 7.99 10.15
N SER A 102 -17.93 8.63 9.29
CA SER A 102 -18.45 9.44 8.17
C SER A 102 -18.76 8.64 6.91
N VAL A 103 -18.39 7.35 6.85
CA VAL A 103 -18.53 6.44 5.71
C VAL A 103 -19.04 5.07 6.16
N LYS A 104 -19.47 4.23 5.21
CA LYS A 104 -19.94 2.86 5.47
C LYS A 104 -18.98 1.78 4.96
N VAL A 105 -18.10 2.13 4.02
CA VAL A 105 -17.14 1.18 3.45
C VAL A 105 -16.07 0.78 4.45
N PRO A 106 -15.48 -0.42 4.33
CA PRO A 106 -14.38 -0.87 5.17
C PRO A 106 -13.18 0.07 5.15
N VAL A 107 -12.53 0.21 6.30
CA VAL A 107 -11.35 1.07 6.50
C VAL A 107 -10.16 0.23 6.89
N ILE A 108 -9.05 0.47 6.20
CA ILE A 108 -7.72 -0.07 6.48
C ILE A 108 -6.88 1.04 7.11
N LEU A 109 -6.43 0.88 8.33
CA LEU A 109 -5.46 1.78 8.95
C LEU A 109 -4.10 1.60 8.27
N TYR A 110 -3.35 2.69 8.07
CA TYR A 110 -2.00 2.59 7.51
C TYR A 110 -0.97 3.21 8.46
N ASN A 111 -0.15 2.34 9.04
CA ASN A 111 0.94 2.69 9.94
C ASN A 111 2.28 2.70 9.21
N ILE A 112 2.92 3.87 9.09
CA ILE A 112 4.23 4.07 8.48
C ILE A 112 5.01 5.18 9.18
N GLN A 113 5.57 4.88 10.34
CA GLN A 113 6.28 5.84 11.17
C GLN A 113 7.42 6.55 10.44
N GLY A 114 8.15 5.85 9.57
CA GLY A 114 9.28 6.41 8.82
C GLY A 114 8.91 7.58 7.91
N ARG A 115 7.63 7.69 7.50
CA ARG A 115 7.12 8.79 6.66
C ARG A 115 6.30 9.81 7.44
N THR A 116 5.57 9.37 8.45
CA THR A 116 4.61 10.21 9.16
C THR A 116 5.19 10.87 10.41
N GLY A 117 6.25 10.27 10.97
CA GLY A 117 6.82 10.71 12.25
C GLY A 117 5.98 10.28 13.46
N VAL A 118 4.94 9.45 13.27
CA VAL A 118 4.11 8.90 14.33
C VAL A 118 3.85 7.42 14.12
N ASN A 119 3.97 6.63 15.18
CA ASN A 119 3.60 5.22 15.17
C ASN A 119 2.19 5.06 15.75
N ILE A 120 1.34 4.30 15.08
CA ILE A 120 0.08 3.83 15.69
C ILE A 120 0.46 2.66 16.59
N ALA A 121 0.34 2.83 17.90
CA ALA A 121 0.67 1.76 18.86
C ALA A 121 -0.27 0.55 18.68
N PRO A 122 0.21 -0.68 18.94
CA PRO A 122 -0.64 -1.88 18.85
C PRO A 122 -1.96 -1.74 19.62
N GLU A 123 -1.90 -1.20 20.83
CA GLU A 123 -3.09 -1.00 21.68
C GLU A 123 -4.10 -0.01 21.05
N THR A 124 -3.61 0.98 20.29
CA THR A 124 -4.46 1.93 19.56
C THR A 124 -5.13 1.27 18.36
N ILE A 125 -4.40 0.45 17.59
CA ILE A 125 -4.96 -0.35 16.48
C ILE A 125 -6.05 -1.27 17.01
N VAL A 126 -5.75 -2.01 18.07
CA VAL A 126 -6.69 -2.95 18.71
C VAL A 126 -7.94 -2.24 19.27
N TYR A 127 -7.75 -1.06 19.90
CA TYR A 127 -8.87 -0.26 20.36
C TYR A 127 -9.80 0.14 19.20
N LEU A 128 -9.23 0.65 18.10
CA LEU A 128 -9.99 1.05 16.91
C LEU A 128 -10.71 -0.15 16.29
N PHE A 129 -10.03 -1.26 16.10
CA PHE A 129 -10.60 -2.49 15.54
C PHE A 129 -11.77 -3.02 16.37
N ASN A 130 -11.69 -2.95 17.70
CA ASN A 130 -12.74 -3.48 18.57
C ASN A 130 -13.92 -2.52 18.79
N ASN A 131 -13.76 -1.21 18.55
CA ASN A 131 -14.76 -0.20 18.93
C ASN A 131 -15.32 0.59 17.73
N VAL A 132 -14.77 0.43 16.53
CA VAL A 132 -15.21 1.10 15.31
C VAL A 132 -15.51 0.05 14.25
N GLU A 133 -16.79 -0.17 13.95
CA GLU A 133 -17.32 -1.33 13.23
C GLU A 133 -16.68 -1.53 11.85
N ASN A 134 -16.44 -0.45 11.10
CA ASN A 134 -15.89 -0.52 9.75
C ASN A 134 -14.36 -0.41 9.69
N ILE A 135 -13.64 -0.31 10.80
CA ILE A 135 -12.18 -0.47 10.84
C ILE A 135 -11.86 -1.96 10.94
N VAL A 136 -11.50 -2.57 9.82
CA VAL A 136 -11.38 -4.03 9.68
C VAL A 136 -9.95 -4.53 9.51
N ALA A 137 -9.05 -3.65 9.12
CA ALA A 137 -7.70 -4.05 8.73
C ALA A 137 -6.63 -3.02 9.08
N VAL A 138 -5.37 -3.45 9.03
CA VAL A 138 -4.20 -2.58 9.12
C VAL A 138 -3.17 -2.93 8.05
N LYS A 139 -2.66 -1.92 7.34
CA LYS A 139 -1.40 -1.99 6.59
C LYS A 139 -0.27 -1.58 7.52
N GLU A 140 0.57 -2.55 7.88
CA GLU A 140 1.69 -2.34 8.80
C GLU A 140 3.00 -2.19 8.01
N ALA A 141 3.60 -1.02 8.11
CA ALA A 141 4.84 -0.66 7.41
C ALA A 141 5.89 -0.02 8.34
N SER A 142 5.82 -0.30 9.65
CA SER A 142 6.84 0.16 10.60
C SER A 142 8.19 -0.55 10.45
N GLY A 143 8.21 -1.73 9.80
CA GLY A 143 9.37 -2.61 9.76
C GLY A 143 9.59 -3.40 11.06
N ASN A 144 8.70 -3.28 12.04
CA ASN A 144 8.82 -3.91 13.35
C ASN A 144 7.96 -5.18 13.44
N ILE A 145 8.55 -6.33 13.17
CA ILE A 145 7.89 -7.64 13.25
C ILE A 145 7.35 -7.93 14.66
N SER A 146 8.01 -7.43 15.72
CA SER A 146 7.50 -7.58 17.09
C SER A 146 6.19 -6.82 17.31
N GLN A 147 6.02 -5.66 16.65
CA GLN A 147 4.75 -4.92 16.66
C GLN A 147 3.66 -5.69 15.91
N VAL A 148 3.97 -6.29 14.76
CA VAL A 148 3.05 -7.18 14.02
C VAL A 148 2.58 -8.32 14.91
N ALA A 149 3.51 -9.05 15.54
CA ALA A 149 3.18 -10.15 16.44
C ALA A 149 2.29 -9.69 17.60
N LYS A 150 2.54 -8.48 18.15
CA LYS A 150 1.73 -7.90 19.23
C LYS A 150 0.31 -7.56 18.79
N ILE A 151 0.14 -6.99 17.59
CA ILE A 151 -1.20 -6.71 17.02
C ILE A 151 -1.97 -8.01 16.84
N MET A 152 -1.36 -9.02 16.20
CA MET A 152 -2.00 -10.32 15.97
C MET A 152 -2.36 -11.01 17.28
N GLN A 153 -1.48 -10.98 18.29
CA GLN A 153 -1.75 -11.55 19.63
C GLN A 153 -2.93 -10.86 20.31
N LEU A 154 -2.99 -9.51 20.27
CA LEU A 154 -4.03 -8.75 20.96
C LEU A 154 -5.39 -8.81 20.26
N THR A 155 -5.45 -9.14 18.98
CA THR A 155 -6.69 -9.32 18.20
C THR A 155 -7.12 -10.79 18.06
N ASP A 156 -6.41 -11.72 18.71
CA ASP A 156 -6.59 -13.16 18.49
C ASP A 156 -6.53 -13.56 17.01
N GLY A 157 -5.69 -12.86 16.22
CA GLY A 157 -5.58 -13.09 14.78
C GLY A 157 -6.79 -12.68 13.94
N LYS A 158 -7.70 -11.88 14.49
CA LYS A 158 -8.98 -11.55 13.81
C LYS A 158 -8.90 -10.33 12.89
N ILE A 159 -7.91 -9.46 13.10
CA ILE A 159 -7.70 -8.30 12.23
C ILE A 159 -7.02 -8.74 10.93
N ASP A 160 -7.48 -8.25 9.79
CA ASP A 160 -6.73 -8.40 8.56
C ASP A 160 -5.47 -7.52 8.59
N LEU A 161 -4.29 -8.14 8.56
CA LEU A 161 -3.02 -7.43 8.61
C LEU A 161 -2.25 -7.63 7.30
N TYR A 162 -2.05 -6.54 6.57
CA TYR A 162 -1.26 -6.51 5.34
C TYR A 162 0.12 -5.93 5.58
N SER A 163 1.15 -6.59 5.04
CA SER A 163 2.47 -5.99 4.99
C SER A 163 2.45 -4.72 4.13
N GLY A 164 3.07 -3.66 4.62
CA GLY A 164 3.38 -2.48 3.81
C GLY A 164 4.81 -2.48 3.27
N ASN A 165 5.59 -3.54 3.60
CA ASN A 165 6.99 -3.71 3.25
C ASN A 165 7.16 -4.99 2.44
N ASP A 166 7.64 -4.87 1.19
CA ASP A 166 7.80 -6.01 0.28
C ASP A 166 8.85 -7.02 0.75
N ASP A 167 9.83 -6.60 1.55
CA ASP A 167 10.87 -7.45 2.15
C ASP A 167 10.38 -8.28 3.36
N GLN A 168 9.18 -8.00 3.87
CA GLN A 168 8.64 -8.63 5.08
C GLN A 168 7.35 -9.43 4.85
N VAL A 169 7.01 -9.74 3.60
CA VAL A 169 5.74 -10.42 3.27
C VAL A 169 5.66 -11.79 3.94
N VAL A 170 6.61 -12.67 3.68
CA VAL A 170 6.61 -14.04 4.24
C VAL A 170 6.70 -14.06 5.77
N PRO A 171 7.57 -13.28 6.44
CA PRO A 171 7.54 -13.12 7.89
C PRO A 171 6.18 -12.70 8.46
N ILE A 172 5.50 -11.75 7.81
CA ILE A 172 4.18 -11.28 8.26
C ILE A 172 3.10 -12.35 8.02
N LEU A 173 3.11 -13.02 6.87
CA LEU A 173 2.23 -14.16 6.62
C LEU A 173 2.40 -15.26 7.66
N SER A 174 3.63 -15.52 8.12
CA SER A 174 3.91 -16.54 9.16
C SER A 174 3.32 -16.19 10.54
N LEU A 175 2.99 -14.91 10.77
CA LEU A 175 2.31 -14.43 11.97
C LEU A 175 0.79 -14.34 11.79
N GLY A 176 0.24 -14.81 10.66
CA GLY A 176 -1.19 -14.77 10.35
C GLY A 176 -1.61 -13.52 9.55
N GLY A 177 -0.68 -12.82 8.91
CA GLY A 177 -1.00 -11.72 8.00
C GLY A 177 -1.78 -12.20 6.77
N SER A 178 -2.59 -11.31 6.20
CA SER A 178 -3.51 -11.61 5.08
C SER A 178 -2.87 -11.38 3.69
N GLY A 179 -1.73 -10.66 3.61
CA GLY A 179 -1.10 -10.35 2.33
C GLY A 179 -0.19 -9.14 2.38
N VAL A 180 -0.06 -8.44 1.24
CA VAL A 180 0.79 -7.27 1.08
C VAL A 180 0.10 -6.18 0.26
N ILE A 181 0.28 -4.93 0.65
CA ILE A 181 -0.02 -3.75 -0.19
C ILE A 181 1.34 -3.22 -0.69
N SER A 182 1.70 -3.63 -1.89
CA SER A 182 3.06 -3.74 -2.40
C SER A 182 3.49 -2.57 -3.30
N VAL A 183 4.79 -2.29 -3.35
CA VAL A 183 5.45 -1.51 -4.40
C VAL A 183 5.97 -2.44 -5.50
N LEU A 184 6.54 -3.58 -5.14
CA LEU A 184 7.05 -4.60 -6.07
C LEU A 184 5.99 -5.02 -7.09
N SER A 185 4.72 -5.14 -6.67
CA SER A 185 3.61 -5.53 -7.56
C SER A 185 3.42 -4.62 -8.77
N ASN A 186 3.88 -3.38 -8.74
CA ASN A 186 3.79 -2.48 -9.90
C ASN A 186 4.65 -2.94 -11.08
N VAL A 187 5.72 -3.69 -10.82
CA VAL A 187 6.66 -4.18 -11.85
C VAL A 187 6.67 -5.71 -11.98
N ALA A 188 6.17 -6.42 -10.97
CA ALA A 188 6.12 -7.88 -10.90
C ALA A 188 4.82 -8.37 -10.23
N PRO A 189 3.64 -8.08 -10.82
CA PRO A 189 2.35 -8.39 -10.19
C PRO A 189 2.16 -9.90 -9.97
N ARG A 190 2.51 -10.73 -10.95
CA ARG A 190 2.36 -12.20 -10.86
C ARG A 190 3.21 -12.79 -9.75
N GLU A 191 4.48 -12.44 -9.68
CA GLU A 191 5.38 -12.96 -8.66
C GLU A 191 4.98 -12.49 -7.25
N THR A 192 4.44 -11.26 -7.14
CA THR A 192 3.95 -10.76 -5.86
C THR A 192 2.69 -11.50 -5.41
N HIS A 193 1.74 -11.74 -6.32
CA HIS A 193 0.56 -12.57 -6.06
C HIS A 193 0.98 -13.98 -5.68
N ASP A 194 1.81 -14.64 -6.50
CA ASP A 194 2.23 -16.03 -6.27
C ASP A 194 2.99 -16.19 -4.94
N MET A 195 3.77 -15.20 -4.52
CA MET A 195 4.45 -15.23 -3.23
C MET A 195 3.46 -15.34 -2.06
N VAL A 196 2.37 -14.57 -2.09
CA VAL A 196 1.33 -14.61 -1.06
C VAL A 196 0.51 -15.90 -1.19
N GLN A 197 -0.01 -16.19 -2.39
CA GLN A 197 -0.91 -17.32 -2.63
C GLN A 197 -0.26 -18.65 -2.29
N LYS A 198 1.00 -18.88 -2.69
CA LYS A 198 1.75 -20.10 -2.31
C LYS A 198 1.82 -20.30 -0.80
N PHE A 199 2.05 -19.22 -0.04
CA PHE A 199 2.06 -19.31 1.42
C PHE A 199 0.70 -19.75 1.96
N LEU A 200 -0.37 -19.12 1.49
CA LEU A 200 -1.75 -19.41 1.92
C LEU A 200 -2.17 -20.84 1.54
N ASP A 201 -1.69 -21.35 0.41
CA ASP A 201 -1.93 -22.72 -0.06
C ASP A 201 -1.04 -23.77 0.66
N GLY A 202 -0.14 -23.32 1.57
CA GLY A 202 0.74 -24.20 2.32
C GLY A 202 2.11 -24.46 1.67
N ASP A 203 2.38 -23.94 0.46
CA ASP A 203 3.72 -23.97 -0.17
C ASP A 203 4.62 -22.86 0.39
N VAL A 204 4.93 -22.96 1.68
CA VAL A 204 5.80 -21.99 2.38
C VAL A 204 7.20 -21.95 1.76
N ALA A 205 7.69 -23.06 1.24
CA ALA A 205 9.02 -23.12 0.62
C ALA A 205 9.06 -22.32 -0.69
N GLY A 206 8.07 -22.49 -1.55
CA GLY A 206 7.96 -21.74 -2.81
C GLY A 206 7.70 -20.25 -2.58
N SER A 207 6.89 -19.90 -1.59
CA SER A 207 6.69 -18.49 -1.18
C SER A 207 8.00 -17.85 -0.74
N ARG A 208 8.75 -18.51 0.14
CA ARG A 208 10.06 -18.05 0.62
C ARG A 208 11.08 -17.92 -0.52
N GLU A 209 11.09 -18.82 -1.49
CA GLU A 209 11.98 -18.75 -2.65
C GLU A 209 11.72 -17.46 -3.45
N ILE A 210 10.46 -17.12 -3.70
CA ILE A 210 10.08 -15.87 -4.39
C ILE A 210 10.52 -14.67 -3.57
N GLN A 211 10.23 -14.64 -2.25
CA GLN A 211 10.63 -13.56 -1.35
C GLN A 211 12.15 -13.31 -1.42
N LEU A 212 12.96 -14.35 -1.26
CA LEU A 212 14.42 -14.20 -1.24
C LEU A 212 14.98 -13.81 -2.62
N ARG A 213 14.44 -14.32 -3.69
CA ARG A 213 14.81 -13.94 -5.06
C ARG A 213 14.45 -12.49 -5.36
N ALA A 214 13.36 -11.97 -4.78
CA ALA A 214 12.91 -10.59 -4.99
C ALA A 214 13.71 -9.56 -4.18
N LEU A 215 14.40 -9.93 -3.11
CA LEU A 215 15.10 -8.98 -2.22
C LEU A 215 16.03 -8.00 -2.97
N PRO A 216 16.89 -8.42 -3.91
CA PRO A 216 17.75 -7.47 -4.63
C PRO A 216 16.97 -6.42 -5.45
N LEU A 217 15.83 -6.81 -6.02
CA LEU A 217 14.94 -5.90 -6.73
C LEU A 217 14.22 -4.98 -5.76
N ILE A 218 13.71 -5.50 -4.65
CA ILE A 218 13.08 -4.71 -3.59
C ILE A 218 14.06 -3.65 -3.07
N ASP A 219 15.30 -4.03 -2.76
CA ASP A 219 16.35 -3.09 -2.33
C ASP A 219 16.62 -2.00 -3.36
N ALA A 220 16.55 -2.33 -4.66
CA ALA A 220 16.70 -1.35 -5.73
C ALA A 220 15.49 -0.43 -5.88
N LEU A 221 14.27 -0.94 -5.64
CA LEU A 221 13.03 -0.16 -5.65
C LEU A 221 12.90 0.81 -4.46
N PHE A 222 13.73 0.65 -3.44
CA PHE A 222 13.75 1.51 -2.25
C PHE A 222 15.11 2.18 -2.00
N CYS A 223 16.04 2.14 -2.96
CA CYS A 223 17.36 2.79 -2.82
C CYS A 223 17.27 4.33 -2.85
N GLU A 224 16.19 4.86 -3.38
CA GLU A 224 15.75 6.26 -3.24
C GLU A 224 14.31 6.29 -2.71
N VAL A 225 13.81 7.50 -2.43
CA VAL A 225 12.45 7.68 -1.92
C VAL A 225 11.41 7.14 -2.91
N ASN A 226 10.61 6.15 -2.48
CA ASN A 226 9.45 5.71 -3.26
C ASN A 226 8.44 6.87 -3.44
N PRO A 227 7.99 7.18 -4.70
CA PRO A 227 7.98 6.33 -5.89
C PRO A 227 9.08 6.57 -6.94
N ILE A 228 10.18 7.25 -6.61
CA ILE A 228 11.23 7.55 -7.60
C ILE A 228 11.69 6.27 -8.33
N PRO A 229 12.16 5.20 -7.64
CA PRO A 229 12.64 4.02 -8.35
C PRO A 229 11.55 3.24 -9.09
N VAL A 230 10.35 3.12 -8.55
CA VAL A 230 9.29 2.34 -9.23
C VAL A 230 8.80 3.04 -10.49
N LYS A 231 8.74 4.38 -10.54
CA LYS A 231 8.43 5.11 -11.77
C LYS A 231 9.56 4.97 -12.80
N ALA A 232 10.82 5.03 -12.36
CA ALA A 232 11.97 4.75 -13.22
C ALA A 232 11.90 3.33 -13.79
N ALA A 233 11.57 2.33 -12.96
CA ALA A 233 11.40 0.94 -13.38
C ALA A 233 10.31 0.79 -14.45
N LEU A 234 9.15 1.39 -14.26
CA LEU A 234 8.07 1.36 -15.25
C LEU A 234 8.47 2.02 -16.58
N ASN A 235 9.19 3.16 -16.54
CA ASN A 235 9.71 3.78 -17.74
C ASN A 235 10.75 2.89 -18.45
N LEU A 236 11.63 2.20 -17.71
CA LEU A 236 12.55 1.21 -18.25
C LEU A 236 11.85 -0.01 -18.89
N MET A 237 10.63 -0.33 -18.45
CA MET A 237 9.76 -1.34 -19.08
C MET A 237 9.01 -0.82 -20.30
N GLY A 238 9.24 0.42 -20.73
CA GLY A 238 8.53 1.06 -21.82
C GLY A 238 7.13 1.56 -21.47
N LYS A 239 6.83 1.72 -20.17
CA LYS A 239 5.55 2.28 -19.70
C LYS A 239 5.68 3.80 -19.57
N GLU A 240 4.89 4.55 -20.30
CA GLU A 240 4.89 6.01 -20.21
C GLU A 240 4.11 6.48 -18.97
N VAL A 241 4.73 6.41 -17.78
CA VAL A 241 4.10 6.82 -16.51
C VAL A 241 4.29 8.31 -16.18
N GLY A 242 4.91 9.06 -17.07
CA GLY A 242 5.16 10.50 -16.90
C GLY A 242 6.27 10.84 -15.90
N PRO A 243 6.55 12.14 -15.74
CA PRO A 243 7.56 12.63 -14.80
C PRO A 243 7.06 12.52 -13.35
N LEU A 244 7.98 12.63 -12.43
CA LEU A 244 7.67 12.82 -11.00
C LEU A 244 7.17 14.26 -10.75
N ARG A 245 6.29 14.41 -9.77
CA ARG A 245 5.84 15.71 -9.29
C ARG A 245 6.81 16.24 -8.21
N LEU A 246 7.17 17.52 -8.30
CA LEU A 246 7.95 18.14 -7.22
C LEU A 246 7.24 17.99 -5.86
N PRO A 247 7.98 17.76 -4.76
CA PRO A 247 9.43 17.92 -4.62
C PRO A 247 10.26 16.70 -5.06
N LEU A 248 9.65 15.63 -5.56
CA LEU A 248 10.40 14.49 -6.07
C LEU A 248 10.95 14.79 -7.47
N THR A 249 12.15 14.27 -7.73
CA THR A 249 12.90 14.47 -8.97
C THR A 249 13.22 13.12 -9.62
N GLU A 250 13.74 13.14 -10.82
CA GLU A 250 14.21 11.94 -11.50
C GLU A 250 15.27 11.20 -10.67
N MET A 251 15.30 9.88 -10.85
CA MET A 251 16.24 8.99 -10.18
C MET A 251 17.69 9.30 -10.59
N GLU A 252 18.61 9.24 -9.64
CA GLU A 252 20.03 9.40 -9.90
C GLU A 252 20.56 8.33 -10.88
N PRO A 253 21.39 8.70 -11.88
CA PRO A 253 21.83 7.77 -12.92
C PRO A 253 22.46 6.48 -12.40
N GLN A 254 23.29 6.57 -11.35
CA GLN A 254 23.93 5.41 -10.73
C GLN A 254 22.92 4.45 -10.12
N ASN A 255 21.87 4.98 -9.51
CA ASN A 255 20.80 4.17 -8.91
C ASN A 255 19.89 3.56 -10.00
N GLN A 256 19.70 4.26 -11.12
CA GLN A 256 18.96 3.74 -12.27
C GLN A 256 19.69 2.54 -12.92
N GLU A 257 21.02 2.58 -13.02
CA GLU A 257 21.83 1.44 -13.48
C GLU A 257 21.69 0.23 -12.54
N ARG A 258 21.76 0.48 -11.22
CA ARG A 258 21.52 -0.55 -10.18
C ARG A 258 20.14 -1.17 -10.33
N LEU A 259 19.10 -0.35 -10.50
CA LEU A 259 17.72 -0.79 -10.67
C LEU A 259 17.58 -1.62 -11.96
N ALA A 260 18.06 -1.14 -13.09
CA ALA A 260 18.00 -1.85 -14.37
C ALA A 260 18.69 -3.23 -14.31
N LYS A 261 19.82 -3.32 -13.59
CA LYS A 261 20.48 -4.60 -13.35
C LYS A 261 19.62 -5.53 -12.51
N ALA A 262 19.10 -5.05 -11.38
CA ALA A 262 18.26 -5.86 -10.49
C ALA A 262 16.98 -6.36 -11.21
N MET A 263 16.37 -5.52 -12.05
CA MET A 263 15.21 -5.90 -12.87
C MET A 263 15.54 -7.05 -13.85
N LYS A 264 16.67 -6.94 -14.57
CA LYS A 264 17.14 -7.99 -15.49
C LYS A 264 17.45 -9.30 -14.76
N ASP A 265 18.15 -9.22 -13.62
CA ASP A 265 18.51 -10.38 -12.80
C ASP A 265 17.26 -11.08 -12.25
N PHE A 266 16.20 -10.33 -11.95
CA PHE A 266 14.89 -10.86 -11.52
C PHE A 266 14.10 -11.48 -12.66
N GLY A 267 14.37 -11.12 -13.92
CA GLY A 267 13.71 -11.61 -15.13
C GLY A 267 12.73 -10.64 -15.78
N ILE A 268 12.72 -9.36 -15.36
CA ILE A 268 11.88 -8.32 -15.96
C ILE A 268 12.54 -7.86 -17.27
N LYS A 269 11.75 -7.83 -18.34
CA LYS A 269 12.19 -7.32 -19.64
C LYS A 269 12.17 -5.79 -19.64
N LEU A 270 13.25 -5.22 -20.11
CA LEU A 270 13.33 -3.77 -20.36
C LEU A 270 13.05 -3.48 -21.83
N ALA A 271 12.55 -2.26 -22.11
CA ALA A 271 12.26 -1.79 -23.47
C ALA A 271 13.52 -1.48 -24.28
#